data_5d7a2c7d34c926fd0964a113e53e5680
#
_entry.id   5d7a2c7d34c926fd0964a113e53e5680
#
_cell.length_a   1.000
_cell.length_b   1.000
_cell.length_c   1.000
_cell.angle_alpha   90.00
_cell.angle_beta   90.00
_cell.angle_gamma   90.00
#
_symmetry.space_group_name_H-M   'P 1'
#
loop_
_entity.id
_entity.type
_entity.pdbx_description
1 polymer ?
#
loop_
_entity_poly.entity_id
_entity_poly.type
_entity_poly.pdbx_seq_one_letter_code
_entity_poly.pdbx_strand_id
1 'polypeptide(L)'
;MRIICVNTGDKFGQWYVNNLRHMIDNFSGLNYDSFEVIEEEKHKGVFNKLQMFDKFRDGENLYFDLDICIYDKVPNLIRKDLTVLHAWWRDRAHTSFNSSIISWTGDQSHIYKKFMEDTDMWQKKYNKGIDQMLEENFDVKTYRDYHKVCY
;
A
#
# COMPACT_ATOMS: atom_id res chain seq x y z
N MET A 1 9.87 3.26 -12.43
CA MET A 1 8.99 3.14 -11.23
C MET A 1 7.65 2.56 -11.65
N ARG A 2 7.10 1.67 -10.84
CA ARG A 2 5.77 1.06 -11.03
C ARG A 2 4.81 1.65 -10.01
N ILE A 3 3.61 2.05 -10.45
CA ILE A 3 2.50 2.42 -9.58
C ILE A 3 1.54 1.25 -9.46
N ILE A 4 1.06 0.99 -8.27
CA ILE A 4 0.24 -0.18 -7.95
C ILE A 4 -1.00 0.27 -7.18
N CYS A 5 -2.15 -0.32 -7.50
CA CYS A 5 -3.34 -0.28 -6.65
C CYS A 5 -4.02 -1.66 -6.60
N VAL A 6 -4.94 -1.82 -5.67
CA VAL A 6 -5.71 -3.06 -5.48
C VAL A 6 -7.19 -2.75 -5.55
N ASN A 7 -7.89 -3.38 -6.48
CA ASN A 7 -9.33 -3.24 -6.68
C ASN A 7 -9.99 -4.62 -6.65
N THR A 8 -10.16 -5.17 -5.46
CA THR A 8 -10.77 -6.48 -5.24
C THR A 8 -12.08 -6.36 -4.47
N GLY A 9 -12.99 -7.29 -4.72
CA GLY A 9 -14.34 -7.27 -4.16
C GLY A 9 -15.20 -6.11 -4.69
N ASP A 10 -16.29 -5.82 -4.00
CA ASP A 10 -17.33 -4.89 -4.46
C ASP A 10 -17.25 -3.49 -3.84
N LYS A 11 -16.20 -3.21 -3.02
CA LYS A 11 -16.10 -1.92 -2.31
C LYS A 11 -15.90 -0.74 -3.26
N PHE A 12 -15.06 -0.91 -4.29
CA PHE A 12 -14.71 0.14 -5.22
C PHE A 12 -15.07 -0.25 -6.66
N GLY A 13 -15.78 0.62 -7.37
CA GLY A 13 -16.01 0.47 -8.81
C GLY A 13 -14.78 0.88 -9.63
N GLN A 14 -14.76 0.50 -10.90
CA GLN A 14 -13.67 0.83 -11.85
C GLN A 14 -13.38 2.33 -11.93
N TRP A 15 -14.35 3.18 -11.66
CA TRP A 15 -14.15 4.63 -11.68
C TRP A 15 -13.14 5.11 -10.61
N TYR A 16 -12.98 4.41 -9.47
CA TYR A 16 -11.94 4.73 -8.48
C TYR A 16 -10.53 4.52 -9.06
N VAL A 17 -10.32 3.42 -9.79
CA VAL A 17 -9.05 3.15 -10.48
C VAL A 17 -8.76 4.24 -11.51
N ASN A 18 -9.77 4.59 -12.32
CA ASN A 18 -9.64 5.62 -13.35
C ASN A 18 -9.36 6.99 -12.72
N ASN A 19 -10.02 7.32 -11.61
CA ASN A 19 -9.83 8.57 -10.89
C ASN A 19 -8.43 8.64 -10.25
N LEU A 20 -7.97 7.59 -9.59
CA LEU A 20 -6.61 7.54 -9.04
C LEU A 20 -5.57 7.76 -10.14
N ARG A 21 -5.69 7.05 -11.28
CA ARG A 21 -4.80 7.23 -12.41
C ARG A 21 -4.84 8.66 -12.95
N HIS A 22 -6.04 9.23 -13.10
CA HIS A 22 -6.21 10.61 -13.53
C HIS A 22 -5.52 11.61 -12.59
N MET A 23 -5.67 11.43 -11.27
CA MET A 23 -5.00 12.30 -10.29
C MET A 23 -3.49 12.17 -10.36
N ILE A 24 -2.96 10.96 -10.53
CA ILE A 24 -1.52 10.74 -10.67
C ILE A 24 -1.00 11.42 -11.93
N ASP A 25 -1.65 11.21 -13.06
CA ASP A 25 -1.20 11.74 -14.37
C ASP A 25 -1.23 13.27 -14.44
N ASN A 26 -2.20 13.90 -13.78
CA ASN A 26 -2.45 15.33 -13.96
C ASN A 26 -1.96 16.21 -12.80
N PHE A 27 -1.85 15.67 -11.59
CA PHE A 27 -1.55 16.49 -10.40
C PHE A 27 -0.27 16.08 -9.69
N SER A 28 0.06 14.79 -9.63
CA SER A 28 1.13 14.30 -8.76
C SER A 28 2.53 14.75 -9.15
N GLY A 29 2.77 14.95 -10.44
CA GLY A 29 4.12 15.18 -10.99
C GLY A 29 5.01 13.94 -10.99
N LEU A 30 4.45 12.74 -10.73
CA LEU A 30 5.18 11.48 -10.78
C LEU A 30 5.38 11.02 -12.23
N ASN A 31 6.59 10.54 -12.53
CA ASN A 31 6.87 9.81 -13.77
C ASN A 31 6.96 8.32 -13.46
N TYR A 32 6.22 7.49 -14.16
CA TYR A 32 6.17 6.06 -13.94
C TYR A 32 6.17 5.27 -15.25
N ASP A 33 6.64 4.03 -15.20
CA ASP A 33 6.75 3.15 -16.36
C ASP A 33 5.47 2.33 -16.57
N SER A 34 4.82 1.94 -15.47
CA SER A 34 3.58 1.15 -15.51
C SER A 34 2.64 1.47 -14.36
N PHE A 35 1.34 1.29 -14.62
CA PHE A 35 0.26 1.38 -13.63
C PHE A 35 -0.43 0.02 -13.55
N GLU A 36 -0.28 -0.65 -12.42
CA GLU A 36 -0.70 -2.02 -12.19
C GLU A 36 -1.91 -2.09 -11.26
N VAL A 37 -2.90 -2.87 -11.63
CA VAL A 37 -4.11 -3.10 -10.83
C VAL A 37 -4.17 -4.58 -10.45
N ILE A 38 -4.24 -4.86 -9.15
CA ILE A 38 -4.53 -6.22 -8.66
C ILE A 38 -6.04 -6.34 -8.50
N GLU A 39 -6.67 -7.17 -9.32
CA GLU A 39 -8.13 -7.39 -9.32
C GLU A 39 -8.52 -8.77 -8.79
N GLU A 40 -7.57 -9.69 -8.70
CA GLU A 40 -7.81 -11.06 -8.23
C GLU A 40 -8.03 -11.08 -6.72
N GLU A 41 -9.22 -11.48 -6.28
CA GLU A 41 -9.55 -11.64 -4.87
C GLU A 41 -9.14 -13.03 -4.36
N LYS A 42 -7.97 -13.10 -3.70
CA LYS A 42 -7.43 -14.35 -3.10
C LYS A 42 -7.67 -14.42 -1.59
N HIS A 43 -7.82 -13.27 -0.95
CA HIS A 43 -7.86 -13.14 0.50
C HIS A 43 -8.99 -12.22 0.94
N LYS A 44 -9.29 -12.19 2.23
CA LYS A 44 -10.36 -11.32 2.75
C LYS A 44 -9.93 -9.84 2.72
N GLY A 45 -10.70 -9.01 2.04
CA GLY A 45 -10.61 -7.55 2.08
C GLY A 45 -9.18 -7.03 1.87
N VAL A 46 -8.68 -6.26 2.82
CA VAL A 46 -7.38 -5.56 2.72
C VAL A 46 -6.16 -6.48 2.64
N PHE A 47 -6.28 -7.77 3.01
CA PHE A 47 -5.19 -8.73 2.86
C PHE A 47 -4.83 -9.03 1.41
N ASN A 48 -5.71 -8.70 0.46
CA ASN A 48 -5.39 -8.75 -0.96
C ASN A 48 -4.23 -7.84 -1.36
N LYS A 49 -3.95 -6.78 -0.60
CA LYS A 49 -2.77 -5.92 -0.81
C LYS A 49 -1.45 -6.70 -0.72
N LEU A 50 -1.38 -7.72 0.13
CA LEU A 50 -0.16 -8.50 0.32
C LEU A 50 0.31 -9.21 -0.95
N GLN A 51 -0.58 -9.46 -1.92
CA GLN A 51 -0.24 -10.04 -3.21
C GLN A 51 0.81 -9.22 -3.98
N MET A 52 0.84 -7.88 -3.77
CA MET A 52 1.78 -7.01 -4.49
C MET A 52 3.24 -7.34 -4.18
N PHE A 53 3.55 -7.80 -2.97
CA PHE A 53 4.90 -8.18 -2.58
C PHE A 53 5.39 -9.46 -3.27
N ASP A 54 4.47 -10.33 -3.69
CA ASP A 54 4.80 -11.52 -4.47
C ASP A 54 4.84 -11.23 -5.97
N LYS A 55 3.92 -10.39 -6.46
CA LYS A 55 3.83 -10.06 -7.88
C LYS A 55 4.96 -9.14 -8.37
N PHE A 56 5.41 -8.20 -7.53
CA PHE A 56 6.33 -7.13 -7.91
C PHE A 56 7.60 -7.18 -7.07
N ARG A 57 8.53 -8.07 -7.47
CA ARG A 57 9.76 -8.38 -6.72
C ARG A 57 10.97 -7.59 -7.18
N ASP A 58 10.83 -6.71 -8.15
CA ASP A 58 11.92 -5.96 -8.76
C ASP A 58 11.59 -4.47 -8.90
N GLY A 59 12.62 -3.67 -9.12
CA GLY A 59 12.49 -2.24 -9.41
C GLY A 59 11.90 -1.44 -8.28
N GLU A 60 11.52 -0.22 -8.60
CA GLU A 60 10.89 0.74 -7.69
C GLU A 60 9.36 0.58 -7.75
N ASN A 61 8.74 0.39 -6.60
CA ASN A 61 7.31 0.16 -6.46
C ASN A 61 6.68 1.20 -5.53
N LEU A 62 5.54 1.73 -5.94
CA LEU A 62 4.76 2.70 -5.18
C LEU A 62 3.27 2.32 -5.24
N TYR A 63 2.73 1.96 -4.09
CA TYR A 63 1.33 1.59 -3.93
C TYR A 63 0.51 2.76 -3.39
N PHE A 64 -0.70 2.90 -3.92
CA PHE A 64 -1.73 3.81 -3.41
C PHE A 64 -3.06 3.08 -3.17
N ASP A 65 -3.72 3.39 -2.05
CA ASP A 65 -5.13 3.03 -1.88
C ASP A 65 -6.01 3.79 -2.89
N LEU A 66 -7.13 3.19 -3.28
CA LEU A 66 -8.03 3.77 -4.28
C LEU A 66 -8.80 5.01 -3.79
N ASP A 67 -8.92 5.18 -2.48
CA ASP A 67 -9.63 6.29 -1.84
C ASP A 67 -8.71 7.45 -1.42
N ILE A 68 -7.46 7.46 -1.89
CA ILE A 68 -6.55 8.59 -1.75
C ILE A 68 -6.95 9.72 -2.71
N CYS A 69 -6.81 10.96 -2.24
CA CYS A 69 -6.98 12.16 -3.04
C CYS A 69 -5.61 12.83 -3.29
N ILE A 70 -5.20 12.94 -4.56
CA ILE A 70 -3.99 13.66 -4.98
C ILE A 70 -4.45 14.92 -5.71
N TYR A 71 -4.21 16.08 -5.14
CA TYR A 71 -4.67 17.38 -5.68
C TYR A 71 -3.52 18.33 -6.04
N ASP A 72 -2.28 17.96 -5.73
CA ASP A 72 -1.08 18.75 -6.03
C ASP A 72 0.15 17.82 -6.12
N LYS A 73 1.27 18.38 -6.51
CA LYS A 73 2.54 17.66 -6.63
C LYS A 73 2.89 16.93 -5.34
N VAL A 74 3.16 15.65 -5.46
CA VAL A 74 3.65 14.83 -4.35
C VAL A 74 5.17 14.87 -4.29
N PRO A 75 5.77 14.78 -3.09
CA PRO A 75 7.22 14.69 -2.96
C PRO A 75 7.71 13.35 -3.53
N ASN A 76 9.02 13.18 -3.64
CA ASN A 76 9.58 11.87 -3.98
C ASN A 76 9.27 10.85 -2.88
N LEU A 77 8.33 9.96 -3.17
CA LEU A 77 7.87 8.90 -2.26
C LEU A 77 8.67 7.61 -2.38
N ILE A 78 9.55 7.47 -3.39
CA ILE A 78 10.31 6.24 -3.60
C ILE A 78 11.32 6.04 -2.49
N ARG A 79 11.34 4.83 -1.94
CA ARG A 79 12.26 4.40 -0.88
C ARG A 79 12.89 3.07 -1.24
N LYS A 80 14.13 2.87 -0.78
CA LYS A 80 14.81 1.58 -0.90
C LYS A 80 14.17 0.55 0.01
N ASP A 81 13.99 0.91 1.29
CA ASP A 81 13.37 0.05 2.28
C ASP A 81 11.85 0.09 2.15
N LEU A 82 11.20 -0.98 2.59
CA LEU A 82 9.74 -1.00 2.72
C LEU A 82 9.30 0.12 3.66
N THR A 83 8.52 1.06 3.12
CA THR A 83 8.13 2.29 3.83
C THR A 83 6.64 2.52 3.69
N VAL A 84 5.98 2.85 4.81
CA VAL A 84 4.55 3.17 4.90
C VAL A 84 4.34 4.54 5.53
N LEU A 85 3.10 5.04 5.53
CA LEU A 85 2.77 6.27 6.24
C LEU A 85 2.86 6.07 7.76
N HIS A 86 3.29 7.11 8.46
CA HIS A 86 3.16 7.20 9.91
C HIS A 86 1.77 7.76 10.24
N ALA A 87 0.95 6.98 10.93
CA ALA A 87 -0.43 7.32 11.29
C ALA A 87 -0.49 8.23 12.54
N TRP A 88 0.08 9.43 12.46
CA TRP A 88 0.15 10.39 13.57
C TRP A 88 -1.23 10.84 14.10
N TRP A 89 -2.29 10.66 13.29
CA TRP A 89 -3.68 10.99 13.62
C TRP A 89 -4.42 9.88 14.40
N ARG A 90 -3.81 8.68 14.52
CA ARG A 90 -4.41 7.55 15.24
C ARG A 90 -4.07 7.61 16.72
N ASP A 91 -4.99 7.12 17.54
CA ASP A 91 -4.71 6.86 18.95
C ASP A 91 -3.60 5.80 19.08
N ARG A 92 -2.71 5.98 20.06
CA ARG A 92 -1.59 5.07 20.34
C ARG A 92 -2.02 3.65 20.75
N ALA A 93 -3.31 3.43 21.04
CA ALA A 93 -3.88 2.09 21.29
C ALA A 93 -3.94 1.20 20.02
N HIS A 94 -3.66 1.78 18.86
CA HIS A 94 -3.60 1.08 17.57
C HIS A 94 -2.17 1.09 17.01
N THR A 95 -2.03 0.62 15.79
CA THR A 95 -0.77 0.69 15.05
C THR A 95 -0.39 2.13 14.71
N SER A 96 0.91 2.43 14.73
CA SER A 96 1.45 3.70 14.23
C SER A 96 1.58 3.73 12.71
N PHE A 97 1.29 2.64 12.03
CA PHE A 97 1.39 2.50 10.58
C PHE A 97 0.05 2.76 9.88
N ASN A 98 0.16 3.24 8.64
CA ASN A 98 -0.95 3.27 7.71
C ASN A 98 -0.44 2.87 6.31
N SER A 99 -1.07 1.86 5.74
CA SER A 99 -0.70 1.25 4.46
C SER A 99 -1.41 1.84 3.25
N SER A 100 -1.93 3.06 3.35
CA SER A 100 -2.57 3.72 2.21
C SER A 100 -1.57 4.19 1.15
N ILE A 101 -0.31 4.41 1.55
CA ILE A 101 0.82 4.60 0.65
C ILE A 101 1.94 3.68 1.11
N ILE A 102 2.46 2.87 0.20
CA ILE A 102 3.56 1.95 0.47
C ILE A 102 4.60 2.09 -0.64
N SER A 103 5.87 2.20 -0.28
CA SER A 103 6.97 2.19 -1.24
C SER A 103 8.03 1.16 -0.85
N TRP A 104 8.62 0.54 -1.86
CA TRP A 104 9.79 -0.34 -1.70
C TRP A 104 10.55 -0.48 -3.02
N THR A 105 11.81 -0.90 -2.92
CA THR A 105 12.62 -1.26 -4.09
C THR A 105 13.12 -2.70 -3.93
N GLY A 106 13.00 -3.50 -4.99
CA GLY A 106 13.44 -4.90 -5.00
C GLY A 106 12.45 -5.88 -4.36
N ASP A 107 12.96 -7.00 -3.86
CA ASP A 107 12.16 -8.15 -3.42
C ASP A 107 11.70 -8.03 -1.96
N GLN A 108 10.38 -8.00 -1.76
CA GLN A 108 9.72 -8.07 -0.46
C GLN A 108 8.79 -9.30 -0.36
N SER A 109 8.98 -10.30 -1.22
CA SER A 109 8.09 -11.48 -1.28
C SER A 109 8.06 -12.30 0.01
N HIS A 110 9.05 -12.14 0.89
CA HIS A 110 9.08 -12.80 2.20
C HIS A 110 7.84 -12.44 3.05
N ILE A 111 7.26 -11.24 2.87
CA ILE A 111 6.04 -10.81 3.56
C ILE A 111 4.85 -11.68 3.13
N TYR A 112 4.65 -11.83 1.83
CA TYR A 112 3.56 -12.66 1.31
C TYR A 112 3.77 -14.14 1.62
N LYS A 113 5.00 -14.64 1.50
CA LYS A 113 5.34 -16.02 1.86
C LYS A 113 5.02 -16.32 3.33
N LYS A 114 5.37 -15.39 4.22
CA LYS A 114 5.05 -15.53 5.65
C LYS A 114 3.55 -15.54 5.92
N PHE A 115 2.80 -14.67 5.26
CA PHE A 115 1.34 -14.66 5.34
C PHE A 115 0.73 -15.97 4.83
N MET A 116 1.28 -16.56 3.75
CA MET A 116 0.80 -17.79 3.15
C MET A 116 1.06 -19.05 4.00
N GLU A 117 1.92 -18.99 5.03
CA GLU A 117 2.13 -20.12 5.95
C GLU A 117 0.84 -20.48 6.73
N ASP A 118 0.02 -19.48 7.08
CA ASP A 118 -1.29 -19.67 7.75
C ASP A 118 -2.19 -18.44 7.57
N THR A 119 -2.81 -18.35 6.41
CA THR A 119 -3.65 -17.19 6.05
C THR A 119 -4.81 -16.96 7.02
N ASP A 120 -5.40 -18.01 7.53
CA ASP A 120 -6.55 -17.93 8.44
C ASP A 120 -6.12 -17.37 9.80
N MET A 121 -5.00 -17.82 10.34
CA MET A 121 -4.44 -17.30 11.57
C MET A 121 -4.12 -15.81 11.44
N TRP A 122 -3.44 -15.39 10.37
CA TRP A 122 -3.08 -14.00 10.13
C TRP A 122 -4.32 -13.09 10.02
N GLN A 123 -5.31 -13.50 9.21
CA GLN A 123 -6.53 -12.73 9.01
C GLN A 123 -7.39 -12.64 10.28
N LYS A 124 -7.39 -13.68 11.12
CA LYS A 124 -8.08 -13.68 12.41
C LYS A 124 -7.36 -12.80 13.44
N LYS A 125 -6.03 -12.90 13.53
CA LYS A 125 -5.22 -12.14 14.49
C LYS A 125 -5.26 -10.64 14.19
N TYR A 126 -5.14 -10.28 12.92
CA TYR A 126 -5.09 -8.87 12.46
C TYR A 126 -6.39 -8.45 11.77
N ASN A 127 -7.53 -8.70 12.41
CA ASN A 127 -8.86 -8.46 11.84
C ASN A 127 -9.16 -6.98 11.49
N LYS A 128 -8.33 -6.03 11.95
CA LYS A 128 -8.42 -4.61 11.63
C LYS A 128 -7.60 -4.21 10.38
N GLY A 129 -6.83 -5.12 9.82
CA GLY A 129 -6.05 -4.89 8.60
C GLY A 129 -4.57 -5.21 8.73
N ILE A 130 -3.84 -4.91 7.64
CA ILE A 130 -2.42 -5.28 7.52
C ILE A 130 -1.46 -4.35 8.24
N ASP A 131 -1.88 -3.16 8.65
CA ASP A 131 -1.01 -2.13 9.24
C ASP A 131 -0.29 -2.66 10.49
N GLN A 132 -1.05 -3.20 11.43
CA GLN A 132 -0.51 -3.79 12.65
C GLN A 132 0.31 -5.06 12.36
N MET A 133 -0.12 -5.87 11.39
CA MET A 133 0.64 -7.05 10.95
C MET A 133 2.04 -6.65 10.46
N LEU A 134 2.12 -5.61 9.64
CA LEU A 134 3.39 -5.09 9.12
C LEU A 134 4.27 -4.55 10.26
N GLU A 135 3.70 -3.74 11.16
CA GLU A 135 4.43 -3.13 12.27
C GLU A 135 5.03 -4.16 13.23
N GLU A 136 4.27 -5.20 13.57
CA GLU A 136 4.69 -6.19 14.58
C GLU A 136 5.65 -7.26 14.05
N ASN A 137 5.68 -7.53 12.73
CA ASN A 137 6.33 -8.73 12.22
C ASN A 137 7.41 -8.49 11.15
N PHE A 138 7.56 -7.24 10.66
CA PHE A 138 8.49 -6.95 9.57
C PHE A 138 9.30 -5.68 9.83
N ASP A 139 10.48 -5.57 9.21
CA ASP A 139 11.26 -4.32 9.24
C ASP A 139 10.69 -3.33 8.23
N VAL A 140 9.81 -2.47 8.71
CA VAL A 140 9.12 -1.46 7.92
C VAL A 140 9.48 -0.08 8.44
N LYS A 141 9.83 0.83 7.55
CA LYS A 141 10.10 2.23 7.86
C LYS A 141 8.84 3.08 7.68
N THR A 142 8.87 4.28 8.20
CA THR A 142 7.77 5.23 8.01
C THR A 142 8.25 6.51 7.35
N TYR A 143 7.37 7.14 6.56
CA TYR A 143 7.55 8.51 6.08
C TYR A 143 7.40 9.49 7.25
N ARG A 144 8.50 9.76 7.96
CA ARG A 144 8.49 10.62 9.15
C ARG A 144 8.41 12.11 8.80
N ASP A 145 8.85 12.47 7.60
CA ASP A 145 9.04 13.87 7.21
C ASP A 145 7.84 14.46 6.46
N TYR A 146 6.76 13.70 6.24
CA TYR A 146 5.61 14.14 5.46
C TYR A 146 4.37 14.33 6.32
N HIS A 147 4.32 15.47 7.01
CA HIS A 147 3.14 15.91 7.80
C HIS A 147 1.98 16.42 6.95
N LYS A 148 2.06 16.33 5.62
CA LYS A 148 1.06 16.90 4.69
C LYS A 148 0.16 15.87 4.01
N VAL A 149 0.17 14.62 4.45
CA VAL A 149 -0.83 13.65 3.98
C VAL A 149 -2.08 13.87 4.83
N CYS A 150 -3.07 14.55 4.24
CA CYS A 150 -4.38 14.72 4.87
C CYS A 150 -5.32 13.60 4.40
N TYR A 151 -6.10 13.08 5.33
CA TYR A 151 -7.26 12.24 5.07
C TYR A 151 -8.51 13.08 4.96
#